data_fa90203e1c7665948ef791512a014ed5
#
_entry.id   fa90203e1c7665948ef791512a014ed5
#
_cell.length_a   1.000
_cell.length_b   1.000
_cell.length_c   1.000
_cell.angle_alpha   90.00
_cell.angle_beta   90.00
_cell.angle_gamma   90.00
#
_symmetry.space_group_name_H-M   'P 1'
#
loop_
_entity.id
_entity.type
_entity.pdbx_description
1 polymer ?
#
loop_
_entity_poly.entity_id
_entity_poly.type
_entity_poly.pdbx_seq_one_letter_code
_entity_poly.pdbx_strand_id
1 'polypeptide(L)'
;GGVFHNLGEAIENAIGEILEYNSVEGKARIPSILLIGRYGFDARNMCKAQQFNYNEENGNVYSVKYGNRVKLNFMTAHSSKGLTAENVIIINAKDETYGFPSKVDDDPVLNLVVSFDNSYNYAEERRLFYVALTRTKNRVFIVTPESRPSEFIKELLSEPHNYPNVTLHGDLKVD
;
A
#
# COMPACT_ATOMS: atom_id res chain seq x y z
N GLY A 1 16.06 3.36 -12.11
CA GLY A 1 14.73 2.94 -11.74
C GLY A 1 13.98 2.46 -12.97
N GLY A 2 13.39 1.28 -12.91
CA GLY A 2 12.63 0.73 -14.02
C GLY A 2 11.17 1.14 -13.97
N VAL A 3 10.57 1.35 -15.13
CA VAL A 3 9.10 1.45 -15.28
C VAL A 3 8.54 0.05 -15.07
N PHE A 4 7.59 -0.11 -14.16
CA PHE A 4 6.91 -1.39 -13.95
C PHE A 4 5.70 -1.47 -14.88
N HIS A 5 5.56 -2.60 -15.58
CA HIS A 5 4.48 -2.79 -16.54
C HIS A 5 3.13 -3.11 -15.88
N ASN A 6 3.16 -3.57 -14.64
CA ASN A 6 1.95 -3.88 -13.87
C ASN A 6 2.18 -3.84 -12.35
N LEU A 7 1.08 -3.85 -11.60
CA LEU A 7 1.08 -3.85 -10.14
C LEU A 7 1.91 -5.00 -9.54
N GLY A 8 1.83 -6.18 -10.13
CA GLY A 8 2.55 -7.36 -9.62
C GLY A 8 4.07 -7.18 -9.69
N GLU A 9 4.60 -6.66 -10.80
CA GLU A 9 6.03 -6.37 -10.93
C GLU A 9 6.51 -5.33 -9.91
N ALA A 10 5.73 -4.29 -9.67
CA ALA A 10 6.07 -3.28 -8.68
C ALA A 10 6.14 -3.88 -7.26
N ILE A 11 5.21 -4.77 -6.91
CA ILE A 11 5.22 -5.47 -5.63
C ILE A 11 6.39 -6.44 -5.54
N GLU A 12 6.68 -7.19 -6.61
CA GLU A 12 7.85 -8.09 -6.65
C GLU A 12 9.17 -7.33 -6.49
N ASN A 13 9.28 -6.14 -7.08
CA ASN A 13 10.43 -5.27 -6.87
C ASN A 13 10.55 -4.83 -5.40
N ALA A 14 9.46 -4.38 -4.80
CA ALA A 14 9.44 -4.01 -3.38
C ALA A 14 9.86 -5.19 -2.48
N ILE A 15 9.39 -6.40 -2.77
CA ILE A 15 9.82 -7.62 -2.07
C ILE A 15 11.32 -7.84 -2.25
N GLY A 16 11.84 -7.70 -3.47
CA GLY A 16 13.27 -7.85 -3.76
C GLY A 16 14.12 -6.90 -2.91
N GLU A 17 13.77 -5.62 -2.86
CA GLU A 17 14.46 -4.62 -2.04
C GLU A 17 14.37 -4.92 -0.53
N ILE A 18 13.21 -5.41 -0.06
CA ILE A 18 13.04 -5.83 1.34
C ILE A 18 13.98 -6.99 1.68
N LEU A 19 14.07 -7.99 0.81
CA LEU A 19 14.91 -9.16 1.03
C LEU A 19 16.40 -8.81 0.97
N GLU A 20 16.81 -7.96 0.02
CA GLU A 20 18.17 -7.47 -0.11
C GLU A 20 18.60 -6.70 1.14
N TYR A 21 17.79 -5.73 1.58
CA TYR A 21 18.05 -4.98 2.80
C TYR A 21 18.19 -5.88 4.02
N ASN A 22 17.30 -6.85 4.17
CA ASN A 22 17.33 -7.80 5.28
C ASN A 22 18.59 -8.68 5.27
N SER A 23 19.08 -9.04 4.07
CA SER A 23 20.32 -9.80 3.88
C SER A 23 21.55 -8.96 4.27
N VAL A 24 21.60 -7.69 3.88
CA VAL A 24 22.69 -6.76 4.25
C VAL A 24 22.76 -6.57 5.76
N GLU A 25 21.61 -6.53 6.45
CA GLU A 25 21.51 -6.48 7.90
C GLU A 25 21.92 -7.80 8.61
N GLY A 26 22.35 -8.79 7.85
CA GLY A 26 22.81 -10.09 8.37
C GLY A 26 21.70 -10.98 8.94
N LYS A 27 20.44 -10.70 8.60
CA LYS A 27 19.29 -11.47 9.08
C LYS A 27 18.98 -12.61 8.12
N ALA A 28 19.17 -13.85 8.54
CA ALA A 28 18.97 -15.06 7.72
C ALA A 28 17.49 -15.40 7.46
N ARG A 29 16.53 -14.77 8.17
CA ARG A 29 15.09 -15.05 8.04
C ARG A 29 14.40 -14.09 7.06
N ILE A 30 13.30 -14.52 6.49
CA ILE A 30 12.42 -13.65 5.71
C ILE A 30 11.70 -12.70 6.69
N PRO A 31 11.76 -11.36 6.46
CA PRO A 31 11.10 -10.40 7.33
C PRO A 31 9.58 -10.46 7.18
N SER A 32 8.86 -10.03 8.19
CA SER A 32 7.41 -9.91 8.10
C SER A 32 7.02 -8.77 7.15
N ILE A 33 6.08 -9.07 6.24
CA ILE A 33 5.58 -8.11 5.26
C ILE A 33 4.06 -8.03 5.40
N LEU A 34 3.55 -6.84 5.66
CA LEU A 34 2.14 -6.54 5.69
C LEU A 34 1.74 -5.88 4.36
N LEU A 35 0.80 -6.48 3.66
CA LEU A 35 0.22 -5.94 2.44
C LEU A 35 -1.08 -5.22 2.82
N ILE A 36 -1.16 -3.92 2.58
CA ILE A 36 -2.33 -3.12 2.96
C ILE A 36 -3.05 -2.63 1.71
N GLY A 37 -4.33 -3.00 1.60
CA GLY A 37 -5.27 -2.44 0.62
C GLY A 37 -6.29 -1.52 1.30
N ARG A 38 -7.05 -0.77 0.50
CA ARG A 38 -8.19 0.00 0.99
C ARG A 38 -9.41 -0.90 1.21
N TYR A 39 -9.60 -1.89 0.34
CA TYR A 39 -10.74 -2.81 0.32
C TYR A 39 -10.30 -4.27 0.40
N GLY A 40 -11.18 -5.14 0.93
CA GLY A 40 -10.91 -6.57 1.03
C GLY A 40 -10.70 -7.27 -0.32
N PHE A 41 -11.30 -6.76 -1.40
CA PHE A 41 -11.12 -7.31 -2.75
C PHE A 41 -9.79 -6.91 -3.42
N ASP A 42 -9.01 -6.00 -2.86
CA ASP A 42 -7.74 -5.55 -3.45
C ASP A 42 -6.75 -6.70 -3.60
N ALA A 43 -6.67 -7.61 -2.63
CA ALA A 43 -5.82 -8.80 -2.71
C ALA A 43 -6.21 -9.72 -3.87
N ARG A 44 -7.51 -10.00 -4.03
CA ARG A 44 -8.00 -10.82 -5.13
C ARG A 44 -7.71 -10.20 -6.49
N ASN A 45 -7.92 -8.87 -6.60
CA ASN A 45 -7.64 -8.14 -7.84
C ASN A 45 -6.16 -8.17 -8.21
N MET A 46 -5.29 -8.02 -7.23
CA MET A 46 -3.84 -8.12 -7.42
C MET A 46 -3.41 -9.51 -7.92
N CYS A 47 -4.02 -10.57 -7.38
CA CYS A 47 -3.66 -11.94 -7.72
C CYS A 47 -4.18 -12.42 -9.08
N LYS A 48 -5.04 -11.65 -9.77
CA LYS A 48 -5.51 -11.98 -11.12
C LYS A 48 -4.37 -12.09 -12.15
N ALA A 49 -3.26 -11.43 -11.94
CA ALA A 49 -2.08 -11.46 -12.81
C ALA A 49 -1.19 -12.71 -12.64
N GLN A 50 -1.60 -13.69 -11.84
CA GLN A 50 -0.91 -14.97 -11.60
C GLN A 50 0.53 -14.87 -11.02
N GLN A 51 1.00 -13.69 -10.68
CA GLN A 51 2.30 -13.48 -10.01
C GLN A 51 2.22 -13.80 -8.52
N PHE A 52 1.01 -13.83 -7.97
CA PHE A 52 0.72 -14.08 -6.58
C PHE A 52 -0.44 -15.06 -6.41
N ASN A 53 -0.36 -15.88 -5.39
CA ASN A 53 -1.42 -16.78 -4.96
C ASN A 53 -2.08 -16.21 -3.69
N TYR A 54 -3.40 -16.05 -3.72
CA TYR A 54 -4.17 -15.60 -2.56
C TYR A 54 -4.83 -16.79 -1.87
N ASN A 55 -4.57 -16.95 -0.58
CA ASN A 55 -5.25 -17.93 0.26
C ASN A 55 -6.38 -17.22 1.03
N GLU A 56 -7.62 -17.49 0.66
CA GLU A 56 -8.80 -16.87 1.26
C GLU A 56 -9.04 -17.28 2.71
N GLU A 57 -8.62 -18.47 3.11
CA GLU A 57 -8.86 -18.99 4.46
C GLU A 57 -8.06 -18.21 5.52
N ASN A 58 -6.84 -17.83 5.19
CA ASN A 58 -5.95 -17.15 6.13
C ASN A 58 -5.59 -15.70 5.73
N GLY A 59 -6.12 -15.22 4.60
CA GLY A 59 -5.88 -13.86 4.10
C GLY A 59 -4.45 -13.59 3.63
N ASN A 60 -3.64 -14.62 3.42
CA ASN A 60 -2.26 -14.45 3.00
C ASN A 60 -2.10 -14.45 1.48
N VAL A 61 -1.13 -13.68 1.02
CA VAL A 61 -0.69 -13.63 -0.37
C VAL A 61 0.73 -14.20 -0.45
N TYR A 62 0.97 -15.06 -1.42
CA TYR A 62 2.25 -15.72 -1.62
C TYR A 62 2.84 -15.35 -2.98
N SER A 63 4.11 -14.99 -3.03
CA SER A 63 4.80 -14.68 -4.28
C SER A 63 5.21 -15.97 -5.00
N VAL A 64 4.74 -16.14 -6.24
CA VAL A 64 5.10 -17.27 -7.11
C VAL A 64 6.59 -17.24 -7.46
N LYS A 65 7.14 -16.05 -7.77
CA LYS A 65 8.55 -15.83 -8.09
C LYS A 65 9.50 -16.41 -7.03
N TYR A 66 9.12 -16.34 -5.76
CA TYR A 66 9.91 -16.88 -4.65
C TYR A 66 9.45 -18.27 -4.21
N GLY A 67 8.74 -19.03 -5.08
CA GLY A 67 8.28 -20.39 -4.82
C GLY A 67 7.35 -20.47 -3.59
N ASN A 68 6.50 -19.46 -3.40
CA ASN A 68 5.57 -19.32 -2.27
C ASN A 68 6.25 -19.25 -0.88
N ARG A 69 7.57 -19.05 -0.81
CA ARG A 69 8.29 -18.89 0.47
C ARG A 69 8.11 -17.51 1.09
N VAL A 70 7.88 -16.49 0.25
CA VAL A 70 7.59 -15.12 0.70
C VAL A 70 6.09 -14.97 0.86
N LYS A 71 5.69 -14.76 2.11
CA LYS A 71 4.32 -14.55 2.52
C LYS A 71 4.09 -13.09 2.88
N LEU A 72 3.02 -12.51 2.32
CA LEU A 72 2.52 -11.20 2.68
C LEU A 72 1.19 -11.38 3.42
N ASN A 73 1.09 -10.83 4.62
CA ASN A 73 -0.17 -10.83 5.36
C ASN A 73 -1.04 -9.69 4.80
N PHE A 74 -2.15 -10.03 4.15
CA PHE A 74 -3.04 -9.02 3.61
C PHE A 74 -4.05 -8.54 4.66
N MET A 75 -4.21 -7.20 4.72
CA MET A 75 -5.23 -6.54 5.52
C MET A 75 -5.73 -5.28 4.83
N THR A 76 -6.95 -4.88 5.17
CA THR A 76 -7.41 -3.52 4.84
C THR A 76 -6.77 -2.50 5.79
N ALA A 77 -6.71 -1.24 5.37
CA ALA A 77 -6.21 -0.16 6.22
C ALA A 77 -6.96 -0.10 7.56
N HIS A 78 -8.28 -0.30 7.56
CA HIS A 78 -9.08 -0.37 8.78
C HIS A 78 -8.67 -1.52 9.71
N SER A 79 -8.50 -2.71 9.16
CA SER A 79 -8.18 -3.92 9.93
C SER A 79 -6.73 -3.94 10.42
N SER A 80 -5.86 -3.11 9.83
CA SER A 80 -4.44 -3.03 10.21
C SER A 80 -4.18 -2.26 11.51
N LYS A 81 -5.20 -1.60 12.05
CA LYS A 81 -5.08 -0.82 13.30
C LYS A 81 -4.61 -1.71 14.46
N GLY A 82 -3.56 -1.28 15.13
CA GLY A 82 -2.95 -2.02 16.25
C GLY A 82 -1.94 -3.09 15.86
N LEU A 83 -1.79 -3.41 14.56
CA LEU A 83 -0.79 -4.34 14.08
C LEU A 83 0.48 -3.62 13.62
N THR A 84 1.60 -4.34 13.62
CA THR A 84 2.86 -3.85 13.07
C THR A 84 3.58 -4.98 12.34
N ALA A 85 4.34 -4.62 11.29
CA ALA A 85 5.23 -5.52 10.59
C ALA A 85 6.60 -4.87 10.39
N GLU A 86 7.60 -5.64 10.01
CA GLU A 86 8.91 -5.08 9.70
C GLU A 86 8.84 -4.20 8.45
N ASN A 87 8.07 -4.61 7.46
CA ASN A 87 7.86 -3.85 6.24
C ASN A 87 6.38 -3.82 5.85
N VAL A 88 5.98 -2.77 5.18
CA VAL A 88 4.61 -2.57 4.71
C VAL A 88 4.63 -2.28 3.21
N ILE A 89 3.71 -2.87 2.46
CA ILE A 89 3.44 -2.54 1.06
C ILE A 89 1.99 -2.09 0.98
N ILE A 90 1.77 -0.82 0.61
CA ILE A 90 0.43 -0.25 0.40
C ILE A 90 0.10 -0.37 -1.07
N ILE A 91 -1.02 -1.00 -1.39
CA ILE A 91 -1.53 -1.17 -2.74
C ILE A 91 -2.80 -0.35 -2.96
N ASN A 92 -3.17 -0.20 -4.23
CA ASN A 92 -4.37 0.54 -4.62
C ASN A 92 -4.33 2.05 -4.29
N ALA A 93 -3.12 2.64 -4.18
CA ALA A 93 -2.92 4.07 -4.00
C ALA A 93 -3.12 4.79 -5.36
N LYS A 94 -4.37 4.83 -5.83
CA LYS A 94 -4.76 5.34 -7.15
C LYS A 94 -5.95 6.29 -7.06
N ASP A 95 -6.03 7.20 -8.01
CA ASP A 95 -7.13 8.16 -8.15
C ASP A 95 -8.31 7.55 -8.92
N GLU A 96 -9.09 6.70 -8.22
CA GLU A 96 -10.29 6.02 -8.73
C GLU A 96 -11.36 5.94 -7.63
N THR A 97 -12.60 5.61 -8.03
CA THR A 97 -13.73 5.48 -7.09
C THR A 97 -13.40 4.55 -5.92
N TYR A 98 -12.81 3.38 -6.21
CA TYR A 98 -12.36 2.41 -5.22
C TYR A 98 -10.85 2.46 -5.02
N GLY A 99 -10.27 3.65 -5.06
CA GLY A 99 -8.85 3.88 -4.81
C GLY A 99 -8.52 4.09 -3.32
N PHE A 100 -7.35 4.63 -3.08
CA PHE A 100 -6.94 5.12 -1.77
C PHE A 100 -6.32 6.53 -1.96
N PRO A 101 -7.08 7.61 -1.73
CA PRO A 101 -8.37 7.71 -1.02
C PRO A 101 -9.54 7.10 -1.79
N SER A 102 -10.50 6.58 -1.04
CA SER A 102 -11.80 6.19 -1.58
C SER A 102 -12.61 7.43 -1.96
N LYS A 103 -13.30 7.35 -3.11
CA LYS A 103 -14.29 8.35 -3.52
C LYS A 103 -15.72 7.87 -3.36
N VAL A 104 -15.90 6.76 -2.65
CA VAL A 104 -17.23 6.29 -2.29
C VAL A 104 -17.74 7.18 -1.17
N ASP A 105 -18.86 7.87 -1.43
CA ASP A 105 -19.52 8.68 -0.42
C ASP A 105 -20.02 7.79 0.73
N ASP A 106 -19.77 8.22 1.95
CA ASP A 106 -20.40 7.61 3.11
C ASP A 106 -21.91 7.83 3.04
N ASP A 107 -22.66 6.87 3.63
CA ASP A 107 -24.13 6.94 3.67
C ASP A 107 -24.58 8.32 4.22
N PRO A 108 -25.44 9.05 3.49
CA PRO A 108 -25.94 10.37 3.92
C PRO A 108 -26.52 10.38 5.33
N VAL A 109 -27.03 9.24 5.81
CA VAL A 109 -27.57 9.08 7.17
C VAL A 109 -26.48 9.14 8.23
N LEU A 110 -25.28 8.63 7.95
CA LEU A 110 -24.13 8.72 8.86
C LEU A 110 -23.62 10.15 8.98
N ASN A 111 -23.67 10.92 7.90
CA ASN A 111 -23.27 12.33 7.89
C ASN A 111 -24.20 13.23 8.72
N LEU A 112 -25.42 12.82 8.99
CA LEU A 112 -26.36 13.54 9.86
C LEU A 112 -26.09 13.35 11.35
N VAL A 113 -25.45 12.26 11.73
CA VAL A 113 -25.22 11.90 13.15
C VAL A 113 -23.81 12.31 13.61
N VAL A 114 -22.88 12.42 12.69
CA VAL A 114 -21.46 12.70 12.99
C VAL A 114 -21.03 13.96 12.24
N SER A 115 -21.30 15.12 12.82
CA SER A 115 -20.71 16.37 12.37
C SER A 115 -19.22 16.39 12.73
N PHE A 116 -18.39 15.70 11.96
CA PHE A 116 -16.97 15.95 11.99
C PHE A 116 -16.68 17.24 11.23
N ASP A 117 -15.80 18.04 11.78
CA ASP A 117 -15.22 19.19 11.12
C ASP A 117 -14.38 18.67 9.93
N ASN A 118 -15.05 18.42 8.79
CA ASN A 118 -14.46 17.99 7.52
C ASN A 118 -13.82 19.16 6.78
N SER A 119 -13.01 19.96 7.49
CA SER A 119 -12.30 21.09 6.91
C SER A 119 -11.29 20.71 5.81
N TYR A 120 -10.97 19.42 5.69
CA TYR A 120 -10.03 18.89 4.70
C TYR A 120 -10.66 17.80 3.83
N ASN A 121 -10.39 17.87 2.52
CA ASN A 121 -10.76 16.81 1.60
C ASN A 121 -10.21 15.46 2.08
N TYR A 122 -11.06 14.43 2.10
CA TYR A 122 -10.69 13.07 2.50
C TYR A 122 -10.13 12.95 3.92
N ALA A 123 -10.64 13.72 4.89
CA ALA A 123 -10.08 13.72 6.26
C ALA A 123 -9.98 12.31 6.88
N GLU A 124 -11.03 11.48 6.74
CA GLU A 124 -11.01 10.11 7.26
C GLU A 124 -10.06 9.21 6.46
N GLU A 125 -10.04 9.32 5.14
CA GLU A 125 -9.12 8.58 4.29
C GLU A 125 -7.65 8.94 4.59
N ARG A 126 -7.35 10.21 4.91
CA ARG A 126 -6.03 10.65 5.36
C ARG A 126 -5.63 10.00 6.68
N ARG A 127 -6.56 9.90 7.63
CA ARG A 127 -6.31 9.19 8.89
C ARG A 127 -6.00 7.72 8.65
N LEU A 128 -6.78 7.06 7.76
CA LEU A 128 -6.53 5.67 7.39
C LEU A 128 -5.20 5.48 6.68
N PHE A 129 -4.84 6.38 5.79
CA PHE A 129 -3.56 6.34 5.09
C PHE A 129 -2.39 6.51 6.07
N TYR A 130 -2.51 7.45 6.99
CA TYR A 130 -1.53 7.62 8.08
C TYR A 130 -1.42 6.37 8.95
N VAL A 131 -2.55 5.75 9.31
CA VAL A 131 -2.54 4.47 10.02
C VAL A 131 -1.77 3.42 9.24
N ALA A 132 -2.01 3.27 7.93
CA ALA A 132 -1.30 2.32 7.08
C ALA A 132 0.22 2.60 7.04
N LEU A 133 0.63 3.85 6.86
CA LEU A 133 2.03 4.28 6.85
C LEU A 133 2.75 3.94 8.16
N THR A 134 2.07 4.07 9.28
CA THR A 134 2.66 3.86 10.62
C THR A 134 2.66 2.40 11.09
N ARG A 135 2.24 1.44 10.26
CA ARG A 135 2.27 0.00 10.59
C ARG A 135 3.64 -0.63 10.44
N THR A 136 4.61 0.08 9.88
CA THR A 136 5.96 -0.44 9.64
C THR A 136 6.93 -0.13 10.77
N LYS A 137 7.92 -1.02 10.93
CA LYS A 137 9.10 -0.78 11.77
C LYS A 137 10.32 -0.33 10.96
N ASN A 138 10.37 -0.72 9.67
CA ASN A 138 11.52 -0.44 8.80
C ASN A 138 11.12 0.44 7.60
N ARG A 139 10.42 -0.14 6.61
CA ARG A 139 10.14 0.52 5.32
C ARG A 139 8.67 0.40 4.92
N VAL A 140 8.18 1.44 4.26
CA VAL A 140 6.90 1.45 3.58
C VAL A 140 7.15 1.58 2.08
N PHE A 141 6.51 0.73 1.30
CA PHE A 141 6.41 0.84 -0.15
C PHE A 141 4.98 1.21 -0.50
N ILE A 142 4.79 2.20 -1.34
CA ILE A 142 3.48 2.59 -1.82
C ILE A 142 3.44 2.38 -3.32
N VAL A 143 2.52 1.54 -3.78
CA VAL A 143 2.38 1.24 -5.20
C VAL A 143 1.21 2.02 -5.77
N THR A 144 1.51 2.84 -6.77
CA THR A 144 0.57 3.73 -7.45
C THR A 144 0.72 3.60 -8.97
N PRO A 145 -0.36 3.62 -9.76
CA PRO A 145 -0.25 3.65 -11.21
C PRO A 145 0.22 5.02 -11.70
N GLU A 146 1.13 5.04 -12.66
CA GLU A 146 1.67 6.27 -13.25
C GLU A 146 0.58 7.15 -13.86
N SER A 147 -0.39 6.55 -14.55
CA SER A 147 -1.45 7.27 -15.25
C SER A 147 -2.47 7.96 -14.33
N ARG A 148 -2.67 7.43 -13.13
CA ARG A 148 -3.66 7.93 -12.15
C ARG A 148 -3.15 7.75 -10.73
N PRO A 149 -2.07 8.44 -10.36
CA PRO A 149 -1.54 8.35 -9.01
C PRO A 149 -2.52 8.93 -8.00
N SER A 150 -2.54 8.35 -6.81
CA SER A 150 -3.33 8.86 -5.68
C SER A 150 -3.00 10.33 -5.39
N GLU A 151 -4.02 11.12 -5.02
CA GLU A 151 -3.84 12.49 -4.54
C GLU A 151 -2.84 12.57 -3.39
N PHE A 152 -2.87 11.61 -2.47
CA PHE A 152 -1.92 11.55 -1.35
C PHE A 152 -0.48 11.36 -1.82
N ILE A 153 -0.27 10.63 -2.92
CA ILE A 153 1.08 10.46 -3.48
C ILE A 153 1.53 11.74 -4.17
N LYS A 154 0.64 12.42 -4.91
CA LYS A 154 0.96 13.71 -5.51
C LYS A 154 1.38 14.74 -4.45
N GLU A 155 0.67 14.82 -3.34
CA GLU A 155 1.01 15.68 -2.21
C GLU A 155 2.37 15.34 -1.61
N LEU A 156 2.66 14.05 -1.37
CA LEU A 156 3.97 13.62 -0.86
C LEU A 156 5.14 14.02 -1.78
N LEU A 157 4.90 13.99 -3.10
CA LEU A 157 5.94 14.29 -4.09
C LEU A 157 6.06 15.79 -4.39
N SER A 158 4.99 16.58 -4.19
CA SER A 158 5.01 18.04 -4.41
C SER A 158 5.83 18.79 -3.35
N GLU A 159 6.03 18.19 -2.18
CA GLU A 159 6.75 18.80 -1.06
C GLU A 159 7.98 17.95 -0.63
N PRO A 160 8.96 17.72 -1.50
CA PRO A 160 10.08 16.80 -1.23
C PRO A 160 10.95 17.25 -0.04
N HIS A 161 10.95 18.54 0.30
CA HIS A 161 11.68 19.04 1.47
C HIS A 161 11.09 18.58 2.79
N ASN A 162 9.75 18.35 2.83
CA ASN A 162 9.07 17.86 4.03
C ASN A 162 9.25 16.34 4.21
N TYR A 163 9.64 15.64 3.14
CA TYR A 163 9.75 14.17 3.12
C TYR A 163 11.08 13.70 2.53
N PRO A 164 12.23 14.02 3.17
CA PRO A 164 13.56 13.75 2.61
C PRO A 164 13.89 12.25 2.45
N ASN A 165 13.12 11.38 3.10
CA ASN A 165 13.31 9.92 3.06
C ASN A 165 12.39 9.21 2.05
N VAL A 166 11.65 9.97 1.23
CA VAL A 166 10.82 9.41 0.15
C VAL A 166 11.67 9.25 -1.09
N THR A 167 11.72 8.03 -1.64
CA THR A 167 12.40 7.72 -2.90
C THR A 167 11.36 7.28 -3.92
N LEU A 168 11.35 7.93 -5.08
CA LEU A 168 10.50 7.56 -6.20
C LEU A 168 11.18 6.50 -7.07
N HIS A 169 10.49 5.39 -7.32
CA HIS A 169 10.87 4.37 -8.28
C HIS A 169 9.92 4.43 -9.48
N GLY A 170 10.41 4.90 -10.63
CA GLY A 170 9.62 5.09 -11.85
C GLY A 170 9.58 6.55 -12.30
N ASP A 171 8.80 6.81 -13.35
CA ASP A 171 8.76 8.11 -14.05
C ASP A 171 7.48 8.90 -13.73
N LEU A 172 6.98 8.80 -12.51
CA LEU A 172 5.78 9.53 -12.09
C LEU A 172 6.00 11.04 -12.25
N LYS A 173 5.25 11.67 -13.15
CA LYS A 173 5.21 13.12 -13.29
C LYS A 173 4.11 13.68 -12.39
N VAL A 174 4.48 14.57 -11.53
CA VAL A 174 3.54 15.35 -10.72
C VAL A 174 3.44 16.71 -11.40
N ASP A 175 2.34 16.93 -12.13
CA ASP A 175 2.01 18.24 -12.73
C ASP A 175 1.40 19.14 -11.66
#